data_46dc092363494fffed589e9ad9c2086e
#
_entry.id   46dc092363494fffed589e9ad9c2086e
#
_cell.length_a   1.000
_cell.length_b   1.000
_cell.length_c   1.000
_cell.angle_alpha   90.00
_cell.angle_beta   90.00
_cell.angle_gamma   90.00
#
_symmetry.space_group_name_H-M   'P 1'
#
loop_
_entity.id
_entity.type
_entity.pdbx_description
1 polymer ?
#
loop_
_entity_poly.entity_id
_entity_poly.type
_entity_poly.pdbx_seq_one_letter_code
_entity_poly.pdbx_strand_id
1 'polypeptide(L)'
;MANSQITAQAGLNGGNISLTAPDMVYLLRSTVTGEADTTGGGFGNGGNLTINPSSFLILNDSSLISKSSFGNGGNITILSDFFFQSASLIDASAPFGLPGTVSVSAPEVDLSGSLIGLPSNLLGAETQLRPDCGVRLMGNISSFIVLGRGGLPIQPGGFVPSGAILPRDEEK
;
A
#
# COMPACT_ATOMS: atom_id res chain seq x y z
N MET A 1 0.49 -11.54 10.30
CA MET A 1 1.17 -12.84 10.12
C MET A 1 2.04 -12.76 8.87
N ALA A 2 3.20 -13.39 8.88
CA ALA A 2 4.08 -13.47 7.71
C ALA A 2 4.64 -14.88 7.56
N ASN A 3 4.64 -15.42 6.32
CA ASN A 3 5.10 -16.77 6.00
C ASN A 3 4.50 -17.86 6.92
N SER A 4 3.21 -17.74 7.18
CA SER A 4 2.51 -18.57 8.16
C SER A 4 1.37 -19.36 7.52
N GLN A 5 1.00 -20.47 8.14
CA GLN A 5 -0.12 -21.25 7.71
C GLN A 5 -1.08 -21.50 8.88
N ILE A 6 -2.37 -21.31 8.62
CA ILE A 6 -3.46 -21.69 9.49
C ILE A 6 -4.26 -22.76 8.74
N THR A 7 -4.32 -23.96 9.28
CA THR A 7 -4.97 -25.08 8.60
C THR A 7 -5.97 -25.74 9.51
N ALA A 8 -7.20 -25.86 9.03
CA ALA A 8 -8.26 -26.69 9.62
C ALA A 8 -8.73 -27.72 8.61
N GLN A 9 -7.78 -28.39 7.97
CA GLN A 9 -8.00 -29.42 6.97
C GLN A 9 -8.37 -30.75 7.63
N ALA A 10 -9.33 -31.44 7.06
CA ALA A 10 -9.74 -32.77 7.56
C ALA A 10 -10.12 -33.71 6.41
N GLY A 11 -10.03 -35.01 6.67
CA GLY A 11 -10.28 -36.07 5.68
C GLY A 11 -11.75 -36.23 5.27
N LEU A 12 -12.68 -35.61 6.01
CA LEU A 12 -14.11 -35.55 5.66
C LEU A 12 -14.52 -34.10 5.43
N ASN A 13 -14.86 -33.36 6.46
CA ASN A 13 -15.25 -31.97 6.34
C ASN A 13 -14.12 -31.05 6.80
N GLY A 14 -13.83 -30.01 6.05
CA GLY A 14 -12.92 -28.98 6.48
C GLY A 14 -13.41 -28.30 7.76
N GLY A 15 -12.50 -27.89 8.62
CA GLY A 15 -12.82 -27.17 9.84
C GLY A 15 -13.12 -25.69 9.59
N ASN A 16 -13.97 -25.11 10.43
CA ASN A 16 -14.23 -23.68 10.36
C ASN A 16 -13.10 -22.88 11.00
N ILE A 17 -12.70 -21.79 10.37
CA ILE A 17 -11.69 -20.88 10.85
C ILE A 17 -12.33 -19.50 11.05
N SER A 18 -12.12 -18.91 12.21
CA SER A 18 -12.51 -17.53 12.48
C SER A 18 -11.30 -16.72 12.92
N LEU A 19 -10.99 -15.66 12.17
CA LEU A 19 -9.94 -14.71 12.48
C LEU A 19 -10.58 -13.38 12.84
N THR A 20 -10.43 -12.98 14.09
CA THR A 20 -10.96 -11.72 14.61
C THR A 20 -9.82 -10.90 15.19
N ALA A 21 -9.78 -9.62 14.86
CA ALA A 21 -8.81 -8.68 15.41
C ALA A 21 -9.48 -7.32 15.68
N PRO A 22 -9.09 -6.62 16.73
CA PRO A 22 -9.70 -5.33 17.06
C PRO A 22 -9.42 -4.24 16.02
N ASP A 23 -8.29 -4.30 15.33
CA ASP A 23 -7.90 -3.28 14.38
C ASP A 23 -7.65 -3.86 12.98
N MET A 24 -6.64 -4.72 12.84
CA MET A 24 -6.16 -5.14 11.54
C MET A 24 -5.78 -6.62 11.49
N VAL A 25 -6.11 -7.26 10.36
CA VAL A 25 -5.53 -8.55 9.95
C VAL A 25 -4.64 -8.30 8.74
N TYR A 26 -3.36 -8.58 8.88
CA TYR A 26 -2.40 -8.54 7.79
C TYR A 26 -1.80 -9.92 7.55
N LEU A 27 -2.04 -10.47 6.38
CA LEU A 27 -1.48 -11.72 5.90
C LEU A 27 -0.46 -11.43 4.81
N LEU A 28 0.78 -11.84 5.03
CA LEU A 28 1.88 -11.71 4.09
C LEU A 28 2.46 -13.09 3.78
N ARG A 29 2.39 -13.52 2.53
CA ARG A 29 2.84 -14.85 2.09
C ARG A 29 2.34 -15.96 3.02
N SER A 30 1.05 -15.89 3.36
CA SER A 30 0.43 -16.75 4.35
C SER A 30 -0.78 -17.46 3.76
N THR A 31 -1.06 -18.65 4.26
CA THR A 31 -2.20 -19.46 3.79
C THR A 31 -3.14 -19.75 4.95
N VAL A 32 -4.44 -19.56 4.70
CA VAL A 32 -5.51 -19.96 5.61
C VAL A 32 -6.38 -20.97 4.87
N THR A 33 -6.40 -22.21 5.35
CA THR A 33 -7.05 -23.32 4.66
C THR A 33 -8.04 -24.04 5.55
N GLY A 34 -9.31 -24.05 5.13
CA GLY A 34 -10.39 -24.89 5.68
C GLY A 34 -10.82 -25.97 4.69
N GLU A 35 -9.90 -26.53 3.93
CA GLU A 35 -10.15 -27.48 2.85
C GLU A 35 -10.57 -28.86 3.37
N ALA A 36 -11.51 -29.53 2.67
CA ALA A 36 -11.75 -30.93 2.86
C ALA A 36 -10.74 -31.75 2.04
N ASP A 37 -9.85 -32.46 2.72
CA ASP A 37 -8.92 -33.38 2.07
C ASP A 37 -9.64 -34.73 1.78
N THR A 38 -10.00 -34.91 0.54
CA THR A 38 -10.77 -36.08 0.08
C THR A 38 -9.88 -37.13 -0.59
N THR A 39 -8.57 -37.10 -0.37
CA THR A 39 -7.62 -38.05 -0.92
C THR A 39 -7.96 -39.52 -0.53
N GLY A 40 -8.74 -39.73 0.54
CA GLY A 40 -9.28 -41.02 0.98
C GLY A 40 -10.64 -41.39 0.39
N GLY A 41 -11.18 -40.68 -0.61
CA GLY A 41 -12.48 -40.95 -1.24
C GLY A 41 -13.69 -40.48 -0.45
N GLY A 42 -13.50 -39.54 0.50
CA GLY A 42 -14.59 -38.91 1.25
C GLY A 42 -15.30 -37.80 0.46
N PHE A 43 -16.61 -37.65 0.69
CA PHE A 43 -17.43 -36.59 0.11
C PHE A 43 -17.56 -35.38 1.11
N GLY A 44 -16.46 -34.96 1.67
CA GLY A 44 -16.47 -33.89 2.68
C GLY A 44 -16.62 -32.51 2.07
N ASN A 45 -17.27 -31.62 2.82
CA ASN A 45 -17.43 -30.23 2.43
C ASN A 45 -16.26 -29.38 2.94
N GLY A 46 -15.90 -28.33 2.21
CA GLY A 46 -14.97 -27.32 2.70
C GLY A 46 -15.50 -26.63 3.96
N GLY A 47 -14.59 -26.25 4.86
CA GLY A 47 -14.95 -25.52 6.06
C GLY A 47 -15.19 -24.02 5.76
N ASN A 48 -15.90 -23.33 6.65
CA ASN A 48 -16.14 -21.91 6.48
C ASN A 48 -14.99 -21.07 7.06
N LEU A 49 -14.58 -20.05 6.33
CA LEU A 49 -13.61 -19.05 6.77
C LEU A 49 -14.34 -17.75 7.06
N THR A 50 -14.18 -17.24 8.28
CA THR A 50 -14.68 -15.92 8.66
C THR A 50 -13.52 -15.06 9.09
N ILE A 51 -13.35 -13.91 8.45
CA ILE A 51 -12.30 -12.96 8.74
C ILE A 51 -12.97 -11.62 9.09
N ASN A 52 -12.82 -11.22 10.34
CA ASN A 52 -13.49 -10.04 10.90
C ASN A 52 -12.50 -9.16 11.68
N PRO A 53 -11.60 -8.44 10.98
CA PRO A 53 -10.93 -7.30 11.58
C PRO A 53 -11.90 -6.13 11.71
N SER A 54 -11.76 -5.31 12.77
CA SER A 54 -12.63 -4.14 12.94
C SER A 54 -12.40 -3.07 11.87
N SER A 55 -11.17 -2.94 11.34
CA SER A 55 -10.85 -1.89 10.38
C SER A 55 -10.25 -2.43 9.08
N PHE A 56 -9.08 -3.04 9.13
CA PHE A 56 -8.34 -3.36 7.91
C PHE A 56 -8.10 -4.86 7.72
N LEU A 57 -8.40 -5.36 6.52
CA LEU A 57 -7.88 -6.63 6.02
C LEU A 57 -6.91 -6.37 4.88
N ILE A 58 -5.68 -6.87 5.02
CA ILE A 58 -4.65 -6.78 3.99
C ILE A 58 -4.16 -8.18 3.66
N LEU A 59 -4.33 -8.58 2.41
CA LEU A 59 -3.81 -9.81 1.84
C LEU A 59 -2.70 -9.47 0.85
N ASN A 60 -1.49 -9.94 1.11
CA ASN A 60 -0.35 -9.76 0.23
C ASN A 60 0.34 -11.11 -0.02
N ASP A 61 0.31 -11.55 -1.28
CA ASP A 61 0.86 -12.85 -1.69
C ASP A 61 0.35 -13.99 -0.79
N SER A 62 -0.96 -13.98 -0.51
CA SER A 62 -1.58 -14.87 0.49
C SER A 62 -2.78 -15.61 -0.09
N SER A 63 -3.18 -16.71 0.56
CA SER A 63 -4.28 -17.53 0.08
C SER A 63 -5.29 -17.84 1.17
N LEU A 64 -6.57 -17.65 0.83
CA LEU A 64 -7.72 -18.07 1.63
C LEU A 64 -8.41 -19.21 0.88
N ILE A 65 -8.36 -20.43 1.41
CA ILE A 65 -8.83 -21.61 0.70
C ILE A 65 -9.87 -22.35 1.53
N SER A 66 -11.05 -22.56 0.93
CA SER A 66 -12.18 -23.28 1.52
C SER A 66 -12.81 -24.22 0.53
N LYS A 67 -11.98 -24.93 -0.22
CA LYS A 67 -12.44 -25.82 -1.31
C LYS A 67 -12.71 -27.23 -0.84
N SER A 68 -13.45 -27.96 -1.67
CA SER A 68 -13.61 -29.41 -1.58
C SER A 68 -13.54 -30.04 -2.97
N SER A 69 -12.93 -31.21 -3.08
CA SER A 69 -12.88 -31.92 -4.36
C SER A 69 -14.21 -32.61 -4.68
N PHE A 70 -14.81 -33.35 -3.74
CA PHE A 70 -16.00 -34.19 -3.99
C PHE A 70 -17.26 -33.72 -3.25
N GLY A 71 -17.12 -32.86 -2.25
CA GLY A 71 -18.25 -32.21 -1.56
C GLY A 71 -18.46 -30.79 -2.03
N ASN A 72 -19.19 -30.03 -1.25
CA ASN A 72 -19.40 -28.60 -1.51
C ASN A 72 -18.22 -27.77 -0.99
N GLY A 73 -17.91 -26.67 -1.66
CA GLY A 73 -17.00 -25.67 -1.14
C GLY A 73 -17.55 -25.02 0.12
N GLY A 74 -16.67 -24.58 1.02
CA GLY A 74 -17.09 -23.82 2.19
C GLY A 74 -17.20 -22.33 1.86
N ASN A 75 -17.90 -21.58 2.71
CA ASN A 75 -18.08 -20.17 2.52
C ASN A 75 -16.91 -19.36 3.09
N ILE A 76 -16.53 -18.29 2.39
CA ILE A 76 -15.53 -17.34 2.85
C ILE A 76 -16.24 -16.00 3.08
N THR A 77 -16.26 -15.55 4.33
CA THR A 77 -16.88 -14.30 4.73
C THR A 77 -15.84 -13.34 5.26
N ILE A 78 -15.75 -12.18 4.66
CA ILE A 78 -14.85 -11.09 5.04
C ILE A 78 -15.69 -9.91 5.46
N LEU A 79 -15.51 -9.46 6.70
CA LEU A 79 -16.18 -8.31 7.31
C LEU A 79 -15.11 -7.32 7.75
N SER A 80 -14.90 -6.25 7.00
CA SER A 80 -13.88 -5.24 7.33
C SER A 80 -14.31 -3.88 6.78
N ASP A 81 -13.84 -2.80 7.39
CA ASP A 81 -14.06 -1.45 6.85
C ASP A 81 -13.27 -1.23 5.56
N PHE A 82 -12.06 -1.78 5.50
CA PHE A 82 -11.20 -1.68 4.32
C PHE A 82 -10.58 -3.03 3.97
N PHE A 83 -10.65 -3.39 2.71
CA PHE A 83 -10.07 -4.61 2.17
C PHE A 83 -9.07 -4.32 1.06
N PHE A 84 -7.83 -4.75 1.25
CA PHE A 84 -6.75 -4.61 0.27
C PHE A 84 -6.21 -5.97 -0.11
N GLN A 85 -6.11 -6.22 -1.40
CA GLN A 85 -5.60 -7.48 -1.93
C GLN A 85 -4.51 -7.20 -2.96
N SER A 86 -3.38 -7.90 -2.85
CA SER A 86 -2.30 -7.89 -3.82
C SER A 86 -1.75 -9.30 -4.00
N ALA A 87 -1.74 -9.79 -5.24
CA ALA A 87 -1.22 -11.12 -5.61
C ALA A 87 -1.74 -12.26 -4.71
N SER A 88 -3.01 -12.19 -4.29
CA SER A 88 -3.59 -13.14 -3.34
C SER A 88 -4.73 -13.92 -3.97
N LEU A 89 -4.98 -15.13 -3.46
CA LEU A 89 -6.02 -16.03 -3.94
C LEU A 89 -7.10 -16.22 -2.87
N ILE A 90 -8.36 -16.15 -3.30
CA ILE A 90 -9.51 -16.55 -2.49
C ILE A 90 -10.26 -17.63 -3.27
N ASP A 91 -10.30 -18.85 -2.71
CA ASP A 91 -10.83 -20.02 -3.41
C ASP A 91 -11.81 -20.81 -2.54
N ALA A 92 -13.07 -20.84 -2.96
CA ALA A 92 -14.15 -21.60 -2.38
C ALA A 92 -14.72 -22.63 -3.38
N SER A 93 -13.94 -23.09 -4.33
CA SER A 93 -14.37 -23.96 -5.43
C SER A 93 -14.71 -25.37 -4.98
N ALA A 94 -15.54 -26.03 -5.77
CA ALA A 94 -15.89 -27.45 -5.61
C ALA A 94 -16.13 -28.05 -7.01
N PRO A 95 -15.11 -28.68 -7.62
CA PRO A 95 -15.19 -29.20 -8.96
C PRO A 95 -16.32 -30.23 -9.19
N PHE A 96 -16.63 -31.04 -8.18
CA PHE A 96 -17.66 -32.08 -8.24
C PHE A 96 -18.87 -31.81 -7.33
N GLY A 97 -18.89 -30.65 -6.64
CA GLY A 97 -19.98 -30.21 -5.78
C GLY A 97 -20.45 -28.80 -6.12
N LEU A 98 -21.18 -28.21 -5.20
CA LEU A 98 -21.55 -26.81 -5.30
C LEU A 98 -20.43 -25.93 -4.77
N PRO A 99 -19.98 -24.91 -5.53
CA PRO A 99 -19.01 -23.96 -5.03
C PRO A 99 -19.55 -23.22 -3.80
N GLY A 100 -18.68 -22.89 -2.86
CA GLY A 100 -19.01 -22.01 -1.75
C GLY A 100 -19.16 -20.56 -2.20
N THR A 101 -19.70 -19.76 -1.30
CA THR A 101 -19.87 -18.30 -1.54
C THR A 101 -18.70 -17.53 -0.94
N VAL A 102 -18.16 -16.60 -1.71
CA VAL A 102 -17.22 -15.60 -1.21
C VAL A 102 -17.97 -14.30 -1.04
N SER A 103 -18.10 -13.85 0.20
CA SER A 103 -18.77 -12.59 0.56
C SER A 103 -17.76 -11.65 1.19
N VAL A 104 -17.58 -10.49 0.56
CA VAL A 104 -16.74 -9.41 1.08
C VAL A 104 -17.66 -8.24 1.42
N SER A 105 -17.79 -7.96 2.71
CA SER A 105 -18.51 -6.80 3.23
C SER A 105 -17.47 -5.76 3.65
N ALA A 106 -17.04 -4.95 2.70
CA ALA A 106 -16.25 -3.75 2.95
C ALA A 106 -17.04 -2.56 2.39
N PRO A 107 -17.08 -1.41 3.06
CA PRO A 107 -17.64 -0.21 2.46
C PRO A 107 -16.92 0.08 1.14
N GLU A 108 -17.68 0.14 0.07
CA GLU A 108 -17.15 0.49 -1.24
C GLU A 108 -16.78 1.98 -1.21
N VAL A 109 -15.50 2.28 -1.09
CA VAL A 109 -15.02 3.66 -1.21
C VAL A 109 -14.89 3.96 -2.70
N ASP A 110 -15.89 4.58 -3.28
CA ASP A 110 -15.81 5.09 -4.65
C ASP A 110 -14.84 6.28 -4.70
N LEU A 111 -13.62 5.99 -5.09
CA LEU A 111 -12.57 6.99 -5.29
C LEU A 111 -12.68 7.70 -6.64
N SER A 112 -13.62 7.27 -7.51
CA SER A 112 -13.75 7.83 -8.85
C SER A 112 -14.11 9.32 -8.82
N GLY A 113 -14.88 9.75 -7.82
CA GLY A 113 -15.24 11.16 -7.63
C GLY A 113 -14.17 11.98 -6.90
N SER A 114 -13.20 11.35 -6.24
CA SER A 114 -12.16 12.05 -5.49
C SER A 114 -10.86 12.26 -6.30
N LEU A 115 -10.73 11.60 -7.42
CA LEU A 115 -9.71 11.90 -8.42
C LEU A 115 -10.14 13.15 -9.21
N ILE A 116 -10.11 14.29 -8.56
CA ILE A 116 -10.12 15.57 -9.28
C ILE A 116 -8.86 15.53 -10.15
N GLY A 117 -9.06 15.47 -11.47
CA GLY A 117 -7.94 15.57 -12.40
C GLY A 117 -7.08 16.75 -11.99
N LEU A 118 -5.82 16.50 -11.63
CA LEU A 118 -4.89 17.62 -11.44
C LEU A 118 -5.03 18.52 -12.65
N PRO A 119 -5.31 19.82 -12.47
CA PRO A 119 -5.36 20.72 -13.59
C PRO A 119 -4.03 20.57 -14.34
N SER A 120 -4.12 20.25 -15.62
CA SER A 120 -2.95 20.08 -16.51
C SER A 120 -2.12 21.37 -16.64
N ASN A 121 -2.61 22.46 -16.12
CA ASN A 121 -1.85 23.66 -15.91
C ASN A 121 -0.98 23.48 -14.66
N LEU A 122 0.12 22.79 -14.80
CA LEU A 122 1.26 23.00 -13.93
C LEU A 122 1.57 24.48 -14.03
N LEU A 123 1.25 25.23 -12.97
CA LEU A 123 1.70 26.61 -12.84
C LEU A 123 3.21 26.55 -13.04
N GLY A 124 3.68 27.07 -14.15
CA GLY A 124 5.11 27.13 -14.42
C GLY A 124 5.79 27.77 -13.22
N ALA A 125 6.92 27.23 -12.80
CA ALA A 125 7.68 27.76 -11.66
C ALA A 125 7.90 29.28 -11.81
N GLU A 126 7.91 29.76 -13.02
CA GLU A 126 8.02 31.17 -13.40
C GLU A 126 6.86 32.04 -12.89
N THR A 127 5.64 31.50 -12.82
CA THR A 127 4.48 32.23 -12.31
C THR A 127 4.39 32.24 -10.79
N GLN A 128 5.14 31.38 -10.13
CA GLN A 128 5.24 31.32 -8.67
C GLN A 128 6.43 32.09 -8.11
N LEU A 129 7.38 32.43 -8.96
CA LEU A 129 8.45 33.36 -8.59
C LEU A 129 7.84 34.76 -8.54
N ARG A 130 7.58 35.22 -7.34
CA ARG A 130 7.19 36.63 -7.18
C ARG A 130 8.24 37.52 -7.87
N PRO A 131 7.84 38.45 -8.72
CA PRO A 131 8.78 39.37 -9.36
C PRO A 131 9.59 40.19 -8.33
N ASP A 132 9.17 40.19 -7.08
CA ASP A 132 9.86 40.86 -6.00
C ASP A 132 11.16 40.21 -5.50
N CYS A 133 11.47 38.99 -5.94
CA CYS A 133 12.78 38.39 -5.62
C CYS A 133 13.93 38.94 -6.46
N GLY A 134 13.64 39.70 -7.49
CA GLY A 134 14.65 40.23 -8.44
C GLY A 134 15.01 41.70 -8.31
N VAL A 135 14.19 42.52 -7.71
CA VAL A 135 14.45 43.98 -7.74
C VAL A 135 13.97 44.65 -6.45
N ARG A 136 14.78 44.56 -5.42
CA ARG A 136 14.73 45.60 -4.39
C ARG A 136 15.66 46.72 -4.85
N LEU A 137 15.08 47.71 -5.50
CA LEU A 137 15.78 48.87 -6.06
C LEU A 137 16.28 49.86 -5.01
N MET A 138 16.45 49.46 -3.75
CA MET A 138 16.99 50.35 -2.72
C MET A 138 17.86 49.54 -1.74
N GLY A 139 19.13 49.47 -2.00
CA GLY A 139 20.17 49.46 -0.98
C GLY A 139 20.55 48.14 -0.30
N ASN A 140 19.71 47.14 -0.25
CA ASN A 140 20.05 45.82 0.32
C ASN A 140 19.61 44.71 -0.60
N ILE A 141 20.38 44.49 -1.64
CA ILE A 141 20.18 43.37 -2.57
C ILE A 141 20.87 42.16 -1.95
N SER A 142 20.08 41.15 -1.58
CA SER A 142 20.63 39.83 -1.29
C SER A 142 21.00 39.19 -2.63
N SER A 143 22.27 39.19 -2.97
CA SER A 143 22.76 38.52 -4.18
C SER A 143 23.47 37.23 -3.84
N PHE A 144 23.09 36.14 -4.51
CA PHE A 144 23.86 34.91 -4.49
C PHE A 144 24.83 34.93 -5.68
N ILE A 145 26.09 35.11 -5.38
CA ILE A 145 27.15 35.13 -6.41
C ILE A 145 27.86 33.79 -6.37
N VAL A 146 27.78 33.02 -7.47
CA VAL A 146 28.53 31.79 -7.66
C VAL A 146 29.87 32.16 -8.29
N LEU A 147 30.95 32.11 -7.52
CA LEU A 147 32.30 32.34 -7.97
C LEU A 147 33.01 30.97 -8.12
N GLY A 148 33.61 30.73 -9.25
CA GLY A 148 34.36 29.50 -9.54
C GLY A 148 33.64 28.55 -10.48
N ARG A 149 34.17 27.38 -10.73
CA ARG A 149 33.62 26.34 -11.59
C ARG A 149 32.39 25.72 -10.94
N GLY A 150 31.20 26.20 -11.29
CA GLY A 150 29.95 25.61 -10.80
C GLY A 150 29.73 25.67 -9.29
N GLY A 151 30.27 26.66 -8.57
CA GLY A 151 30.13 26.77 -7.13
C GLY A 151 31.12 25.93 -6.31
N LEU A 152 32.04 25.22 -6.97
CA LEU A 152 33.10 24.47 -6.31
C LEU A 152 34.27 25.40 -5.94
N PRO A 153 34.94 25.16 -4.78
CA PRO A 153 36.18 25.86 -4.45
C PRO A 153 37.21 25.73 -5.58
N ILE A 154 37.96 26.79 -5.80
CA ILE A 154 38.99 26.83 -6.85
C ILE A 154 40.12 25.84 -6.58
N GLN A 155 40.27 25.44 -5.33
CA GLN A 155 41.23 24.41 -4.89
C GLN A 155 40.54 23.37 -3.99
N PRO A 156 40.89 22.08 -4.09
CA PRO A 156 40.42 21.07 -3.17
C PRO A 156 40.80 21.42 -1.72
N GLY A 157 39.83 21.64 -0.86
CA GLY A 157 40.02 22.05 0.52
C GLY A 157 40.17 23.57 0.72
N GLY A 158 40.11 24.36 -0.36
CA GLY A 158 40.05 25.79 -0.25
C GLY A 158 38.69 26.26 0.22
N PHE A 159 38.63 26.90 1.38
CA PHE A 159 37.48 27.72 1.73
C PHE A 159 37.38 28.82 0.69
N VAL A 160 36.21 28.95 0.08
CA VAL A 160 35.91 30.20 -0.62
C VAL A 160 35.83 31.27 0.46
N PRO A 161 36.83 32.13 0.60
CA PRO A 161 36.64 33.23 1.52
C PRO A 161 35.43 33.97 1.03
N SER A 162 34.42 34.12 1.84
CA SER A 162 33.42 35.12 1.66
C SER A 162 34.15 36.45 1.85
N GLY A 163 35.01 36.76 0.91
CA GLY A 163 35.51 38.08 0.73
C GLY A 163 34.32 38.92 0.29
N ALA A 164 33.57 39.41 1.24
CA ALA A 164 32.83 40.59 0.98
C ALA A 164 33.85 41.57 0.40
N ILE A 165 33.84 41.71 -0.90
CA ILE A 165 34.44 42.87 -1.51
C ILE A 165 33.55 44.00 -1.05
N LEU A 166 33.85 44.50 0.11
CA LEU A 166 33.30 45.80 0.52
C LEU A 166 33.87 46.78 -0.50
N PRO A 167 33.02 47.55 -1.19
CA PRO A 167 33.53 48.64 -1.98
C PRO A 167 34.33 49.51 -1.02
N ARG A 168 35.60 49.69 -1.35
CA ARG A 168 36.45 50.62 -0.62
C ARG A 168 35.86 52.00 -0.89
N ASP A 169 35.31 52.62 0.13
CA ASP A 169 34.95 54.01 0.06
C ASP A 169 36.24 54.75 -0.25
N GLU A 170 36.31 55.30 -1.47
CA GLU A 170 37.33 56.27 -1.79
C GLU A 170 36.94 57.56 -1.08
N GLU A 171 37.60 57.79 0.04
CA GLU A 171 37.62 59.08 0.63
C GLU A 171 38.18 60.09 -0.36
N LYS A 172 37.36 61.08 -0.57
CA LYS A 172 37.85 62.35 -1.08
C LYS A 172 37.19 63.45 -0.34
#